data_a9a8bbb1333254a03826a7f49ce361c4
#
_entry.id   a9a8bbb1333254a03826a7f49ce361c4
#
_cell.length_a   1.000
_cell.length_b   1.000
_cell.length_c   1.000
_cell.angle_alpha   90.00
_cell.angle_beta   90.00
_cell.angle_gamma   90.00
#
_symmetry.space_group_name_H-M   'P 1'
#
loop_
_entity.id
_entity.type
_entity.pdbx_description
1 polymer ?
#
loop_
_entity_poly.entity_id
_entity_poly.type
_entity_poly.pdbx_seq_one_letter_code
_entity_poly.pdbx_strand_id
1 'polypeptide(L)'
;MNKPALYLILISAFIAFSCSQNQEEQQSQLLPDTDNGGLILPEGFSALVVVDEIGRGRHLDVNENGDIYVSLRNHDENKGIVCLRDTTGDGKANIIEYAGEHTGTGIKLHNGYLYFGSDTAIVRYPMQDGKLAPGNDWEMVAMGFPHKSQHAAKTTEFDGKGNMYVNVGAPANACMEEMRTKGSPGMDPCPLLENSGGTWKFKEDMLNQHQTEDGERYVTGIRHGFANHWNTNVDELYIVQHGRDQLHQFFPDMYTTEESAELPSEEFFLAEEGSDFGWPYCYYNHLQDKKVLAPEYGGDGSMQGRCESNADPIMAFPGHMAPNDLLFYTGEQFPERYKNGAFIAFHGSWNRAPEPQKGYFVVFVPFDGKYPSGDWEVFAEGFAGTEVINSTRDAEYRPCGLAQGPDGSLFVVDSNDGKTWRIFYNQ
;
A
#
# COMPACT_ATOMS: atom_id res chain seq x y z
N MET A 1 62.99 11.80 77.57
CA MET A 1 63.44 12.05 76.19
C MET A 1 62.89 10.90 75.34
N ASN A 2 61.69 11.02 74.81
CA ASN A 2 61.09 10.03 73.99
C ASN A 2 60.94 10.60 72.56
N LYS A 3 61.52 9.92 71.56
CA LYS A 3 61.37 10.26 70.14
C LYS A 3 60.07 9.52 69.60
N PRO A 4 59.23 10.16 68.81
CA PRO A 4 58.14 9.45 68.13
C PRO A 4 58.69 8.83 66.82
N ALA A 5 58.22 7.57 66.56
CA ALA A 5 58.44 6.85 65.33
C ALA A 5 57.43 7.29 64.27
N LEU A 6 57.90 7.62 63.06
CA LEU A 6 57.11 7.99 61.92
C LEU A 6 56.78 6.72 61.13
N TYR A 7 55.48 6.34 61.10
CA TYR A 7 54.98 5.25 60.21
C TYR A 7 54.63 5.81 58.85
N LEU A 8 55.36 5.35 57.83
CA LEU A 8 55.08 5.66 56.40
C LEU A 8 54.05 4.64 55.92
N ILE A 9 52.82 5.09 55.61
CA ILE A 9 51.76 4.26 54.97
C ILE A 9 51.94 4.40 53.45
N LEU A 10 52.39 3.33 52.80
CA LEU A 10 52.36 3.19 51.34
C LEU A 10 50.94 2.85 50.90
N ILE A 11 50.27 3.78 50.22
CA ILE A 11 49.00 3.53 49.52
C ILE A 11 49.35 3.06 48.11
N SER A 12 49.18 1.76 47.84
CA SER A 12 49.23 1.18 46.49
C SER A 12 47.93 1.45 45.76
N ALA A 13 47.93 2.39 44.82
CA ALA A 13 46.82 2.62 43.94
C ALA A 13 46.78 1.52 42.86
N PHE A 14 45.82 0.62 42.95
CA PHE A 14 45.44 -0.30 41.88
C PHE A 14 44.66 0.49 40.84
N ILE A 15 45.26 0.80 39.71
CA ILE A 15 44.57 1.29 38.54
C ILE A 15 43.95 0.06 37.83
N ALA A 16 42.65 -0.16 38.03
CA ALA A 16 41.89 -1.11 37.27
C ALA A 16 41.63 -0.49 35.84
N PHE A 17 42.35 -0.96 34.84
CA PHE A 17 42.03 -0.73 33.45
C PHE A 17 40.76 -1.54 33.14
N SER A 18 39.60 -0.87 33.14
CA SER A 18 38.38 -1.40 32.57
C SER A 18 38.50 -1.29 31.04
N CYS A 19 38.86 -2.39 30.37
CA CYS A 19 38.60 -2.53 28.96
C CYS A 19 37.09 -2.64 28.77
N SER A 20 36.41 -1.54 28.47
CA SER A 20 35.12 -1.59 27.81
C SER A 20 35.36 -2.12 26.38
N GLN A 21 35.11 -3.40 26.16
CA GLN A 21 34.91 -3.89 24.80
C GLN A 21 33.63 -3.21 24.31
N ASN A 22 33.77 -2.22 23.45
CA ASN A 22 32.73 -1.86 22.52
C ASN A 22 32.50 -3.11 21.66
N GLN A 23 31.47 -3.88 21.94
CA GLN A 23 30.85 -4.72 20.96
C GLN A 23 30.20 -3.73 19.96
N GLU A 24 30.92 -3.38 18.91
CA GLU A 24 30.29 -2.99 17.67
C GLU A 24 29.41 -4.18 17.31
N GLU A 25 28.10 -4.02 17.42
CA GLU A 25 27.13 -4.94 16.79
C GLU A 25 27.52 -4.95 15.32
N GLN A 26 28.15 -6.03 14.90
CA GLN A 26 28.43 -6.30 13.50
C GLN A 26 27.04 -6.50 12.86
N GLN A 27 26.50 -5.43 12.31
CA GLN A 27 25.29 -5.47 11.50
C GLN A 27 25.59 -6.50 10.39
N SER A 28 24.92 -7.65 10.44
CA SER A 28 25.15 -8.70 9.46
C SER A 28 24.82 -8.12 8.08
N GLN A 29 25.80 -8.09 7.19
CA GLN A 29 25.59 -7.60 5.85
C GLN A 29 24.61 -8.54 5.15
N LEU A 30 23.46 -8.02 4.72
CA LEU A 30 22.49 -8.79 3.95
C LEU A 30 23.13 -9.28 2.66
N LEU A 31 22.96 -10.55 2.36
CA LEU A 31 23.42 -11.14 1.11
C LEU A 31 22.23 -11.25 0.14
N PRO A 32 22.33 -10.65 -1.06
CA PRO A 32 21.29 -10.79 -2.06
C PRO A 32 21.21 -12.23 -2.56
N ASP A 33 20.04 -12.60 -3.04
CA ASP A 33 19.92 -13.82 -3.86
C ASP A 33 20.68 -13.60 -5.20
N THR A 34 21.20 -14.64 -5.79
CA THR A 34 22.10 -14.57 -6.96
C THR A 34 21.44 -13.82 -8.15
N ASP A 35 20.11 -13.92 -8.27
CA ASP A 35 19.29 -13.29 -9.32
C ASP A 35 18.32 -12.25 -8.74
N ASN A 36 18.59 -11.71 -7.55
CA ASN A 36 17.69 -10.81 -6.83
C ASN A 36 16.28 -11.41 -6.61
N GLY A 37 16.15 -12.74 -6.51
CA GLY A 37 14.87 -13.42 -6.42
C GLY A 37 13.98 -13.26 -7.66
N GLY A 38 14.59 -13.09 -8.83
CA GLY A 38 13.94 -12.88 -10.13
C GLY A 38 13.65 -11.40 -10.47
N LEU A 39 14.04 -10.46 -9.62
CA LEU A 39 13.78 -9.02 -9.85
C LEU A 39 14.87 -8.35 -10.69
N ILE A 40 14.45 -7.42 -11.53
CA ILE A 40 15.30 -6.46 -12.25
C ILE A 40 15.20 -5.12 -11.50
N LEU A 41 16.35 -4.62 -11.05
CA LEU A 41 16.46 -3.46 -10.16
C LEU A 41 17.46 -2.43 -10.74
N PRO A 42 17.36 -1.14 -10.34
CA PRO A 42 18.35 -0.14 -10.69
C PRO A 42 19.75 -0.47 -10.15
N GLU A 43 20.77 0.12 -10.76
CA GLU A 43 22.15 -0.04 -10.34
C GLU A 43 22.35 0.30 -8.85
N GLY A 44 23.08 -0.56 -8.14
CA GLY A 44 23.34 -0.43 -6.70
C GLY A 44 22.28 -1.05 -5.80
N PHE A 45 21.12 -1.44 -6.33
CA PHE A 45 20.12 -2.18 -5.57
C PHE A 45 20.28 -3.69 -5.73
N SER A 46 19.91 -4.38 -4.67
CA SER A 46 19.83 -5.84 -4.63
C SER A 46 18.59 -6.29 -3.89
N ALA A 47 18.20 -7.55 -4.10
CA ALA A 47 17.09 -8.15 -3.37
C ALA A 47 17.38 -9.57 -2.90
N LEU A 48 16.67 -9.97 -1.87
CA LEU A 48 16.56 -11.34 -1.40
C LEU A 48 15.09 -11.72 -1.18
N VAL A 49 14.78 -12.99 -1.29
CA VAL A 49 13.49 -13.56 -0.94
C VAL A 49 13.47 -13.84 0.56
N VAL A 50 12.60 -13.11 1.27
CA VAL A 50 12.40 -13.26 2.73
C VAL A 50 11.70 -14.57 3.06
N VAL A 51 10.65 -14.85 2.29
CA VAL A 51 9.82 -16.05 2.41
C VAL A 51 9.07 -16.28 1.10
N ASP A 52 8.65 -17.51 0.86
CA ASP A 52 7.83 -17.92 -0.28
C ASP A 52 6.65 -18.79 0.19
N GLU A 53 5.59 -18.89 -0.62
CA GLU A 53 4.44 -19.80 -0.43
C GLU A 53 3.68 -19.62 0.91
N ILE A 54 3.51 -18.38 1.37
CA ILE A 54 2.76 -18.10 2.61
C ILE A 54 1.24 -17.95 2.40
N GLY A 55 0.76 -18.09 1.18
CA GLY A 55 -0.63 -17.88 0.80
C GLY A 55 -0.86 -16.57 0.06
N ARG A 56 -2.11 -16.23 -0.23
CA ARG A 56 -2.46 -15.05 -1.03
C ARG A 56 -2.26 -13.75 -0.26
N GLY A 57 -1.02 -13.25 -0.28
CA GLY A 57 -0.61 -12.00 0.35
C GLY A 57 -1.36 -10.79 -0.19
N ARG A 58 -1.54 -9.77 0.66
CA ARG A 58 -2.14 -8.50 0.26
C ARG A 58 -1.23 -7.35 0.68
N HIS A 59 -1.53 -6.63 1.74
CA HIS A 59 -0.64 -5.63 2.30
C HIS A 59 0.27 -6.25 3.37
N LEU A 60 1.34 -5.55 3.68
CA LEU A 60 2.25 -5.92 4.76
C LEU A 60 2.68 -4.68 5.53
N ASP A 61 3.14 -4.92 6.75
CA ASP A 61 3.83 -3.90 7.55
C ASP A 61 4.98 -4.52 8.32
N VAL A 62 5.98 -3.72 8.67
CA VAL A 62 7.22 -4.17 9.33
C VAL A 62 7.40 -3.42 10.63
N ASN A 63 7.58 -4.19 11.71
CA ASN A 63 7.80 -3.63 13.05
C ASN A 63 9.24 -3.08 13.21
N GLU A 64 9.45 -2.23 14.21
CA GLU A 64 10.75 -1.66 14.55
C GLU A 64 11.83 -2.73 14.86
N ASN A 65 11.42 -3.92 15.31
CA ASN A 65 12.32 -5.06 15.55
C ASN A 65 12.57 -5.92 14.30
N GLY A 66 12.00 -5.58 13.14
CA GLY A 66 12.13 -6.31 11.89
C GLY A 66 11.12 -7.44 11.68
N ASP A 67 10.20 -7.69 12.59
CA ASP A 67 9.10 -8.63 12.37
C ASP A 67 8.17 -8.11 11.28
N ILE A 68 7.73 -8.99 10.38
CA ILE A 68 6.90 -8.66 9.23
C ILE A 68 5.51 -9.27 9.41
N TYR A 69 4.48 -8.50 9.14
CA TYR A 69 3.09 -8.92 9.19
C TYR A 69 2.44 -8.77 7.82
N VAL A 70 1.94 -9.87 7.27
CA VAL A 70 1.29 -9.90 5.95
C VAL A 70 -0.18 -10.23 6.13
N SER A 71 -1.07 -9.42 5.57
CA SER A 71 -2.50 -9.76 5.47
C SER A 71 -2.73 -10.77 4.36
N LEU A 72 -3.61 -11.76 4.61
CA LEU A 72 -4.01 -12.76 3.64
C LEU A 72 -5.46 -12.54 3.18
N ARG A 73 -5.68 -12.66 1.87
CA ARG A 73 -7.04 -12.60 1.30
C ARG A 73 -7.89 -13.78 1.74
N ASN A 74 -7.31 -14.95 1.84
CA ASN A 74 -7.92 -16.20 2.32
C ASN A 74 -6.82 -17.15 2.79
N HIS A 75 -7.16 -18.01 3.72
CA HIS A 75 -6.29 -19.08 4.21
C HIS A 75 -7.15 -20.30 4.59
N ASP A 76 -6.62 -21.50 4.41
CA ASP A 76 -7.34 -22.79 4.62
C ASP A 76 -7.82 -22.97 6.06
N GLU A 77 -7.12 -22.44 7.04
CA GLU A 77 -7.47 -22.48 8.46
C GLU A 77 -8.22 -21.22 8.94
N ASN A 78 -8.74 -20.37 8.04
CA ASN A 78 -9.34 -19.07 8.35
C ASN A 78 -8.39 -18.13 9.14
N LYS A 79 -7.10 -18.22 8.87
CA LYS A 79 -6.11 -17.27 9.38
C LYS A 79 -5.90 -16.15 8.36
N GLY A 80 -5.87 -14.93 8.81
CA GLY A 80 -5.75 -13.78 7.92
C GLY A 80 -4.44 -13.02 8.04
N ILE A 81 -3.56 -13.43 8.94
CA ILE A 81 -2.29 -12.77 9.21
C ILE A 81 -1.17 -13.79 9.20
N VAL A 82 -0.11 -13.52 8.43
CA VAL A 82 1.17 -14.21 8.55
C VAL A 82 2.14 -13.31 9.29
N CYS A 83 2.81 -13.86 10.27
CA CYS A 83 3.81 -13.19 11.09
C CYS A 83 5.16 -13.86 10.82
N LEU A 84 6.15 -13.07 10.41
CA LEU A 84 7.45 -13.56 9.96
C LEU A 84 8.55 -12.96 10.83
N ARG A 85 9.52 -13.77 11.23
CA ARG A 85 10.70 -13.32 11.98
C ARG A 85 11.96 -13.95 11.43
N ASP A 86 12.97 -13.13 11.24
CA ASP A 86 14.35 -13.55 11.03
C ASP A 86 15.09 -13.53 12.38
N THR A 87 15.50 -14.72 12.87
CA THR A 87 16.31 -14.83 14.10
C THR A 87 17.79 -15.06 13.81
N THR A 88 18.16 -15.19 12.54
CA THR A 88 19.54 -15.48 12.11
C THR A 88 20.24 -14.23 11.61
N GLY A 89 19.50 -13.18 11.24
CA GLY A 89 20.03 -11.93 10.73
C GLY A 89 20.46 -12.01 9.26
N ASP A 90 20.04 -13.06 8.53
CA ASP A 90 20.38 -13.23 7.12
C ASP A 90 19.35 -12.61 6.15
N GLY A 91 18.29 -12.00 6.71
CA GLY A 91 17.20 -11.35 5.98
C GLY A 91 16.08 -12.31 5.56
N LYS A 92 16.18 -13.60 5.88
CA LYS A 92 15.16 -14.63 5.56
C LYS A 92 14.38 -15.02 6.80
N ALA A 93 13.07 -15.08 6.68
CA ALA A 93 12.21 -15.50 7.78
C ALA A 93 12.40 -17.00 8.06
N ASN A 94 12.83 -17.35 9.27
CA ASN A 94 12.98 -18.71 9.74
C ASN A 94 11.93 -19.09 10.79
N ILE A 95 11.12 -18.14 11.26
CA ILE A 95 9.92 -18.39 12.06
C ILE A 95 8.73 -17.82 11.30
N ILE A 96 7.71 -18.65 11.10
CA ILE A 96 6.46 -18.31 10.41
C ILE A 96 5.31 -18.74 11.31
N GLU A 97 4.48 -17.78 11.72
CA GLU A 97 3.28 -18.03 12.52
C GLU A 97 2.05 -17.48 11.80
N TYR A 98 0.91 -18.16 11.92
CA TYR A 98 -0.37 -17.73 11.37
C TYR A 98 -1.30 -17.31 12.49
N ALA A 99 -1.90 -16.14 12.37
CA ALA A 99 -2.75 -15.54 13.38
C ALA A 99 -4.00 -14.89 12.78
N GLY A 100 -4.86 -14.36 13.66
CA GLY A 100 -6.07 -13.62 13.28
C GLY A 100 -7.12 -14.50 12.62
N GLU A 101 -8.39 -14.24 12.91
CA GLU A 101 -9.52 -14.99 12.35
C GLU A 101 -10.24 -14.24 11.22
N HIS A 102 -9.77 -13.04 10.88
CA HIS A 102 -10.30 -12.22 9.79
C HIS A 102 -9.41 -12.36 8.56
N THR A 103 -10.03 -12.43 7.40
CA THR A 103 -9.35 -12.34 6.11
C THR A 103 -9.68 -11.02 5.43
N GLY A 104 -8.73 -10.45 4.67
CA GLY A 104 -8.96 -9.14 4.09
C GLY A 104 -7.75 -8.60 3.33
N THR A 105 -7.47 -7.32 3.51
CA THR A 105 -6.44 -6.65 2.73
C THR A 105 -5.57 -5.69 3.54
N GLY A 106 -6.17 -4.73 4.23
CA GLY A 106 -5.41 -3.74 4.99
C GLY A 106 -4.75 -4.36 6.21
N ILE A 107 -3.51 -3.99 6.46
CA ILE A 107 -2.78 -4.31 7.68
C ILE A 107 -1.87 -3.14 8.03
N LYS A 108 -1.83 -2.73 9.30
CA LYS A 108 -1.01 -1.61 9.77
C LYS A 108 -0.67 -1.74 11.23
N LEU A 109 0.59 -1.59 11.56
CA LEU A 109 1.06 -1.44 12.94
C LEU A 109 0.86 0.01 13.38
N HIS A 110 0.16 0.22 14.50
CA HIS A 110 -0.03 1.55 15.03
C HIS A 110 -0.28 1.51 16.54
N ASN A 111 0.45 2.32 17.31
CA ASN A 111 0.27 2.50 18.77
C ASN A 111 0.15 1.20 19.56
N GLY A 112 0.99 0.19 19.27
CA GLY A 112 1.01 -1.09 20.01
C GLY A 112 -0.09 -2.08 19.59
N TYR A 113 -0.77 -1.80 18.48
CA TYR A 113 -1.77 -2.68 17.87
C TYR A 113 -1.42 -3.03 16.45
N LEU A 114 -1.86 -4.19 15.98
CA LEU A 114 -1.92 -4.56 14.59
C LEU A 114 -3.37 -4.39 14.09
N TYR A 115 -3.61 -3.34 13.31
CA TYR A 115 -4.91 -3.08 12.68
C TYR A 115 -5.07 -3.96 11.44
N PHE A 116 -6.28 -4.45 11.24
CA PHE A 116 -6.61 -5.33 10.12
C PHE A 116 -7.93 -4.90 9.44
N GLY A 117 -7.86 -4.68 8.13
CA GLY A 117 -9.00 -4.33 7.30
C GLY A 117 -9.62 -5.56 6.64
N SER A 118 -10.73 -6.05 7.20
CA SER A 118 -11.58 -7.04 6.54
C SER A 118 -12.47 -6.38 5.49
N ASP A 119 -13.27 -7.18 4.76
CA ASP A 119 -14.17 -6.63 3.74
C ASP A 119 -15.27 -5.70 4.32
N THR A 120 -15.61 -5.85 5.61
CA THR A 120 -16.76 -5.17 6.24
C THR A 120 -16.44 -4.43 7.54
N ALA A 121 -15.21 -4.54 8.04
CA ALA A 121 -14.83 -3.95 9.32
C ALA A 121 -13.32 -3.68 9.41
N ILE A 122 -12.96 -2.77 10.31
CA ILE A 122 -11.60 -2.62 10.82
C ILE A 122 -11.57 -3.18 12.22
N VAL A 123 -10.69 -4.14 12.44
CA VAL A 123 -10.39 -4.70 13.77
C VAL A 123 -8.95 -4.40 14.14
N ARG A 124 -8.60 -4.50 15.42
CA ARG A 124 -7.21 -4.43 15.86
C ARG A 124 -6.89 -5.51 16.88
N TYR A 125 -5.67 -5.99 16.83
CA TYR A 125 -5.11 -7.00 17.72
C TYR A 125 -4.05 -6.35 18.61
N PRO A 126 -4.11 -6.46 19.95
CA PRO A 126 -3.06 -5.93 20.81
C PRO A 126 -1.76 -6.72 20.59
N MET A 127 -0.68 -6.00 20.35
CA MET A 127 0.65 -6.57 20.24
C MET A 127 1.22 -6.82 21.65
N GLN A 128 1.97 -7.90 21.80
CA GLN A 128 2.58 -8.29 23.07
C GLN A 128 4.11 -8.31 22.94
N ASP A 129 4.78 -7.69 23.89
CA ASP A 129 6.25 -7.63 23.91
C ASP A 129 6.88 -9.03 23.80
N GLY A 130 7.82 -9.18 22.87
CA GLY A 130 8.56 -10.41 22.61
C GLY A 130 7.77 -11.52 21.93
N LYS A 131 6.46 -11.36 21.68
CA LYS A 131 5.68 -12.30 20.88
C LYS A 131 5.72 -11.89 19.41
N LEU A 132 5.78 -12.90 18.53
CA LEU A 132 5.70 -12.66 17.09
C LEU A 132 4.23 -12.45 16.67
N ALA A 133 3.39 -13.45 16.89
CA ALA A 133 1.98 -13.34 16.55
C ALA A 133 1.19 -12.55 17.63
N PRO A 134 0.20 -11.71 17.22
CA PRO A 134 -0.74 -11.12 18.14
C PRO A 134 -1.60 -12.20 18.81
N GLY A 135 -2.18 -11.89 19.98
CA GLY A 135 -3.13 -12.77 20.65
C GLY A 135 -4.44 -12.95 19.84
N ASN A 136 -5.31 -13.83 20.33
CA ASN A 136 -6.62 -14.04 19.70
C ASN A 136 -7.67 -12.98 20.12
N ASP A 137 -7.36 -12.17 21.12
CA ASP A 137 -8.24 -11.10 21.56
C ASP A 137 -8.13 -9.93 20.57
N TRP A 138 -9.22 -9.62 19.92
CA TRP A 138 -9.29 -8.50 19.00
C TRP A 138 -10.40 -7.53 19.40
N GLU A 139 -10.28 -6.29 18.97
CA GLU A 139 -11.23 -5.22 19.23
C GLU A 139 -11.81 -4.70 17.94
N MET A 140 -13.14 -4.45 17.92
CA MET A 140 -13.81 -3.81 16.80
C MET A 140 -13.52 -2.30 16.85
N VAL A 141 -12.90 -1.77 15.79
CA VAL A 141 -12.59 -0.34 15.68
C VAL A 141 -13.67 0.38 14.87
N ALA A 142 -13.94 -0.09 13.64
CA ALA A 142 -14.98 0.48 12.78
C ALA A 142 -15.73 -0.60 12.02
N MET A 143 -17.04 -0.42 11.84
CA MET A 143 -17.95 -1.38 11.22
C MET A 143 -19.06 -0.68 10.43
N GLY A 144 -20.00 -1.46 9.88
CA GLY A 144 -21.11 -0.92 9.11
C GLY A 144 -20.74 -0.57 7.67
N PHE A 145 -19.57 -0.98 7.19
CA PHE A 145 -19.17 -0.82 5.80
C PHE A 145 -20.05 -1.71 4.89
N PRO A 146 -20.48 -1.20 3.71
CA PRO A 146 -21.32 -1.97 2.82
C PRO A 146 -20.69 -3.32 2.44
N HIS A 147 -21.43 -4.41 2.62
CA HIS A 147 -21.01 -5.72 2.13
C HIS A 147 -21.12 -5.76 0.61
N LYS A 148 -20.04 -6.10 -0.07
CA LYS A 148 -19.96 -6.04 -1.54
C LYS A 148 -18.96 -7.05 -2.09
N SER A 149 -19.22 -7.49 -3.32
CA SER A 149 -18.37 -8.43 -4.04
C SER A 149 -17.23 -7.76 -4.83
N GLN A 150 -17.34 -6.44 -5.06
CA GLN A 150 -16.32 -5.66 -5.79
C GLN A 150 -15.78 -4.55 -4.89
N HIS A 151 -14.48 -4.28 -5.00
CA HIS A 151 -13.78 -3.20 -4.27
C HIS A 151 -14.01 -3.25 -2.74
N ALA A 152 -14.07 -4.46 -2.21
CA ALA A 152 -14.36 -4.69 -0.78
C ALA A 152 -13.19 -4.34 0.14
N ALA A 153 -11.97 -4.32 -0.37
CA ALA A 153 -10.77 -4.05 0.41
C ALA A 153 -10.89 -2.78 1.26
N LYS A 154 -10.46 -2.89 2.51
CA LYS A 154 -10.34 -1.79 3.45
C LYS A 154 -8.86 -1.60 3.77
N THR A 155 -8.31 -0.50 3.31
CA THR A 155 -6.96 -0.05 3.66
C THR A 155 -7.07 1.12 4.61
N THR A 156 -6.14 1.22 5.55
CA THR A 156 -6.21 2.21 6.63
C THR A 156 -4.91 2.95 6.77
N GLU A 157 -5.00 4.25 7.04
CA GLU A 157 -3.88 5.11 7.39
C GLU A 157 -4.19 5.95 8.63
N PHE A 158 -3.14 6.46 9.29
CA PHE A 158 -3.23 7.24 10.51
C PHE A 158 -2.45 8.55 10.36
N ASP A 159 -3.03 9.67 10.85
CA ASP A 159 -2.39 10.99 10.77
C ASP A 159 -1.47 11.31 11.97
N GLY A 160 -1.40 10.41 12.95
CA GLY A 160 -0.68 10.67 14.20
C GLY A 160 -1.28 11.77 15.07
N LYS A 161 -2.49 12.25 14.74
CA LYS A 161 -3.24 13.30 15.45
C LYS A 161 -4.55 12.79 16.03
N GLY A 162 -4.70 11.46 16.08
CA GLY A 162 -5.86 10.78 16.63
C GLY A 162 -6.95 10.44 15.61
N ASN A 163 -6.63 10.43 14.33
CA ASN A 163 -7.58 10.03 13.30
C ASN A 163 -7.06 8.85 12.47
N MET A 164 -8.01 7.99 12.09
CA MET A 164 -7.83 6.86 11.19
C MET A 164 -8.63 7.12 9.90
N TYR A 165 -8.02 6.86 8.77
CA TYR A 165 -8.62 7.03 7.44
C TYR A 165 -8.85 5.66 6.80
N VAL A 166 -10.07 5.38 6.33
CA VAL A 166 -10.45 4.08 5.78
C VAL A 166 -10.97 4.23 4.35
N ASN A 167 -10.35 3.53 3.40
CA ASN A 167 -10.86 3.43 2.05
C ASN A 167 -12.15 2.60 2.00
N VAL A 168 -13.18 3.12 1.35
CA VAL A 168 -14.44 2.43 1.08
C VAL A 168 -14.75 2.49 -0.42
N GLY A 169 -14.19 1.59 -1.19
CA GLY A 169 -14.37 1.54 -2.65
C GLY A 169 -15.84 1.41 -3.06
N ALA A 170 -16.20 1.72 -4.28
CA ALA A 170 -17.55 1.62 -4.80
C ALA A 170 -17.92 0.18 -5.22
N PRO A 171 -19.15 -0.30 -4.99
CA PRO A 171 -19.56 -1.66 -5.36
C PRO A 171 -19.89 -1.82 -6.85
N ALA A 172 -19.54 -0.85 -7.69
CA ALA A 172 -19.85 -0.83 -9.11
C ALA A 172 -18.69 -0.26 -9.94
N ASN A 173 -18.74 -0.53 -11.24
CA ASN A 173 -17.77 0.00 -12.20
C ASN A 173 -17.97 1.52 -12.47
N ALA A 174 -19.22 1.92 -12.80
CA ALA A 174 -19.55 3.28 -13.23
C ALA A 174 -20.97 3.74 -12.80
N CYS A 175 -21.55 3.16 -11.73
CA CYS A 175 -22.87 3.52 -11.21
C CYS A 175 -23.98 3.53 -12.28
N MET A 176 -23.99 2.52 -13.15
CA MET A 176 -24.96 2.35 -14.24
C MET A 176 -26.30 1.87 -13.69
N GLU A 177 -27.41 2.23 -14.35
CA GLU A 177 -28.75 1.69 -14.03
C GLU A 177 -28.77 0.16 -14.16
N GLU A 178 -28.19 -0.37 -15.24
CA GLU A 178 -27.95 -1.79 -15.44
C GLU A 178 -26.43 -2.05 -15.42
N MET A 179 -25.95 -2.64 -14.32
CA MET A 179 -24.53 -2.84 -14.09
C MET A 179 -23.87 -3.62 -15.23
N ARG A 180 -22.75 -3.08 -15.77
CA ARG A 180 -21.94 -3.68 -16.84
C ARG A 180 -22.74 -4.04 -18.11
N THR A 181 -23.76 -3.24 -18.43
CA THR A 181 -24.59 -3.41 -19.62
C THR A 181 -24.25 -2.37 -20.67
N LYS A 182 -24.08 -2.81 -21.93
CA LYS A 182 -23.73 -1.93 -23.06
C LYS A 182 -24.75 -0.81 -23.23
N GLY A 183 -24.26 0.44 -23.23
CA GLY A 183 -25.10 1.62 -23.44
C GLY A 183 -26.06 1.95 -22.30
N SER A 184 -25.97 1.28 -21.16
CA SER A 184 -26.78 1.64 -19.99
C SER A 184 -26.38 3.03 -19.48
N PRO A 185 -27.35 3.93 -19.20
CA PRO A 185 -27.08 5.23 -18.61
C PRO A 185 -26.61 5.09 -17.16
N GLY A 186 -25.94 6.14 -16.68
CA GLY A 186 -25.58 6.29 -15.27
C GLY A 186 -26.74 6.81 -14.43
N MET A 187 -26.80 6.39 -13.17
CA MET A 187 -27.73 6.96 -12.19
C MET A 187 -27.25 8.36 -11.75
N ASP A 188 -28.11 9.36 -11.87
CA ASP A 188 -27.79 10.74 -11.43
C ASP A 188 -28.96 11.29 -10.58
N PRO A 189 -28.77 11.53 -9.26
CA PRO A 189 -27.53 11.29 -8.51
C PRO A 189 -27.24 9.79 -8.31
N CYS A 190 -25.92 9.47 -8.20
CA CYS A 190 -25.49 8.09 -7.93
C CYS A 190 -25.74 7.72 -6.46
N PRO A 191 -26.62 6.76 -6.15
CA PRO A 191 -26.95 6.38 -4.77
C PRO A 191 -25.79 5.67 -4.06
N LEU A 192 -24.83 5.11 -4.82
CA LEU A 192 -23.68 4.40 -4.25
C LEU A 192 -22.73 5.33 -3.52
N LEU A 193 -22.73 6.62 -3.87
CA LEU A 193 -21.92 7.63 -3.20
C LEU A 193 -22.38 7.92 -1.77
N GLU A 194 -23.55 7.46 -1.36
CA GLU A 194 -23.99 7.66 0.02
C GLU A 194 -23.06 7.00 1.04
N ASN A 195 -22.59 5.76 0.79
CA ASN A 195 -21.81 4.95 1.74
C ASN A 195 -20.54 4.35 1.14
N SER A 196 -20.14 4.75 -0.07
CA SER A 196 -18.97 4.21 -0.75
C SER A 196 -18.38 5.20 -1.77
N GLY A 197 -17.31 4.83 -2.43
CA GLY A 197 -16.67 5.69 -3.42
C GLY A 197 -15.90 6.85 -2.81
N GLY A 198 -15.15 6.60 -1.72
CA GLY A 198 -14.34 7.61 -1.06
C GLY A 198 -13.57 7.08 0.14
N THR A 199 -13.09 7.99 0.97
CA THR A 199 -12.40 7.70 2.22
C THR A 199 -13.16 8.30 3.40
N TRP A 200 -13.26 7.56 4.49
CA TRP A 200 -13.90 7.97 5.74
C TRP A 200 -12.86 8.16 6.84
N LYS A 201 -13.03 9.21 7.63
CA LYS A 201 -12.22 9.53 8.81
C LYS A 201 -12.95 9.07 10.06
N PHE A 202 -12.23 8.42 10.97
CA PHE A 202 -12.67 7.91 12.27
C PHE A 202 -11.72 8.36 13.37
N LYS A 203 -12.11 8.23 14.64
CA LYS A 203 -11.20 8.41 15.77
C LYS A 203 -10.42 7.12 16.02
N GLU A 204 -9.09 7.20 16.15
CA GLU A 204 -8.23 6.03 16.32
C GLU A 204 -8.36 5.37 17.71
N ASP A 205 -8.74 6.14 18.71
CA ASP A 205 -8.88 5.70 20.12
C ASP A 205 -10.29 5.22 20.49
N MET A 206 -11.26 5.33 19.57
CA MET A 206 -12.65 4.89 19.77
C MET A 206 -12.87 3.50 19.19
N LEU A 207 -13.64 2.69 19.91
CA LEU A 207 -14.05 1.35 19.47
C LEU A 207 -15.53 1.34 19.06
N ASN A 208 -15.90 0.33 18.23
CA ASN A 208 -17.26 0.08 17.79
C ASN A 208 -17.90 1.26 17.04
N GLN A 209 -17.09 2.03 16.32
CA GLN A 209 -17.58 3.13 15.47
C GLN A 209 -18.36 2.58 14.28
N HIS A 210 -19.49 3.19 13.95
CA HIS A 210 -20.29 2.82 12.78
C HIS A 210 -20.08 3.83 11.65
N GLN A 211 -19.85 3.35 10.41
CA GLN A 211 -19.53 4.20 9.26
C GLN A 211 -20.49 5.39 9.07
N THR A 212 -21.80 5.13 9.19
CA THR A 212 -22.82 6.16 8.91
C THR A 212 -23.14 7.06 10.10
N GLU A 213 -22.76 6.68 11.32
CA GLU A 213 -23.07 7.40 12.55
C GLU A 213 -21.87 8.16 13.08
N ASP A 214 -20.68 7.55 13.03
CA ASP A 214 -19.45 8.07 13.63
C ASP A 214 -18.39 8.41 12.58
N GLY A 215 -18.50 7.86 11.37
CA GLY A 215 -17.55 8.10 10.29
C GLY A 215 -17.84 9.44 9.58
N GLU A 216 -16.81 10.26 9.43
CA GLU A 216 -16.84 11.50 8.67
C GLU A 216 -16.29 11.25 7.26
N ARG A 217 -17.06 11.64 6.22
CA ARG A 217 -16.56 11.54 4.85
C ARG A 217 -15.44 12.55 4.62
N TYR A 218 -14.23 12.03 4.41
CA TYR A 218 -13.06 12.86 4.19
C TYR A 218 -12.94 13.32 2.74
N VAL A 219 -13.03 12.35 1.78
CA VAL A 219 -13.08 12.63 0.33
C VAL A 219 -14.10 11.74 -0.36
N THR A 220 -14.55 12.15 -1.54
CA THR A 220 -15.54 11.43 -2.37
C THR A 220 -15.08 11.33 -3.82
N GLY A 221 -15.84 10.59 -4.65
CA GLY A 221 -15.57 10.50 -6.08
C GLY A 221 -14.40 9.58 -6.44
N ILE A 222 -14.08 8.59 -5.59
CA ILE A 222 -13.02 7.58 -5.81
C ILE A 222 -13.67 6.22 -6.01
N ARG A 223 -13.43 5.59 -7.18
CA ARG A 223 -13.95 4.25 -7.45
C ARG A 223 -13.37 3.19 -6.52
N HIS A 224 -12.06 3.12 -6.42
CA HIS A 224 -11.35 2.19 -5.56
C HIS A 224 -9.96 2.72 -5.21
N GLY A 225 -9.86 3.44 -4.13
CA GLY A 225 -8.62 4.00 -3.58
C GLY A 225 -7.87 2.96 -2.75
N PHE A 226 -7.46 1.87 -3.38
CA PHE A 226 -6.83 0.73 -2.74
C PHE A 226 -5.47 1.06 -2.15
N ALA A 227 -4.64 1.78 -2.92
CA ALA A 227 -3.34 2.28 -2.52
C ALA A 227 -3.52 3.63 -1.82
N ASN A 228 -3.26 3.71 -0.54
CA ASN A 228 -3.29 4.95 0.23
C ASN A 228 -2.14 5.02 1.22
N HIS A 229 -1.66 6.22 1.50
CA HIS A 229 -0.60 6.45 2.46
C HIS A 229 -0.67 7.85 3.06
N TRP A 230 -0.53 7.95 4.38
CA TRP A 230 -0.34 9.23 5.05
C TRP A 230 1.14 9.62 4.99
N ASN A 231 1.47 10.64 4.21
CA ASN A 231 2.84 11.15 4.12
C ASN A 231 3.14 12.07 5.30
N THR A 232 3.87 11.55 6.28
CA THR A 232 4.22 12.26 7.52
C THR A 232 5.13 13.47 7.29
N ASN A 233 5.88 13.54 6.18
CA ASN A 233 6.78 14.64 5.89
C ASN A 233 6.04 15.93 5.53
N VAL A 234 4.86 15.80 4.94
CA VAL A 234 4.02 16.95 4.51
C VAL A 234 2.66 16.95 5.20
N ASP A 235 2.38 15.91 6.01
CA ASP A 235 1.18 15.77 6.83
C ASP A 235 -0.12 15.75 6.02
N GLU A 236 -0.12 14.91 4.95
CA GLU A 236 -1.23 14.78 4.01
C GLU A 236 -1.51 13.33 3.64
N LEU A 237 -2.78 13.03 3.32
CA LEU A 237 -3.19 11.74 2.77
C LEU A 237 -3.02 11.74 1.25
N TYR A 238 -2.47 10.64 0.73
CA TYR A 238 -2.37 10.38 -0.70
C TYR A 238 -3.08 9.08 -1.06
N ILE A 239 -3.68 9.06 -2.26
CA ILE A 239 -4.47 7.92 -2.74
C ILE A 239 -4.16 7.68 -4.21
N VAL A 240 -3.92 6.42 -4.60
CA VAL A 240 -3.92 6.03 -6.01
C VAL A 240 -5.12 5.11 -6.26
N GLN A 241 -5.98 5.49 -7.20
CA GLN A 241 -7.19 4.74 -7.48
C GLN A 241 -7.07 3.84 -8.70
N HIS A 242 -7.82 2.74 -8.69
CA HIS A 242 -8.14 1.99 -9.91
C HIS A 242 -9.23 2.72 -10.70
N GLY A 243 -8.92 3.12 -11.91
CA GLY A 243 -9.88 3.68 -12.85
C GLY A 243 -11.02 2.72 -13.18
N ARG A 244 -12.08 3.22 -13.82
CA ARG A 244 -13.18 2.35 -14.29
C ARG A 244 -12.71 1.44 -15.43
N ASP A 245 -13.44 0.34 -15.67
CA ASP A 245 -13.10 -0.65 -16.69
C ASP A 245 -14.00 -0.53 -17.93
N GLN A 246 -13.54 -1.12 -19.07
CA GLN A 246 -14.41 -1.56 -20.18
C GLN A 246 -15.07 -0.43 -20.96
N LEU A 247 -14.35 0.64 -21.29
CA LEU A 247 -14.88 1.73 -22.14
C LEU A 247 -15.30 1.21 -23.52
N HIS A 248 -14.44 0.50 -24.22
CA HIS A 248 -14.76 -0.05 -25.55
C HIS A 248 -15.92 -1.06 -25.51
N GLN A 249 -15.95 -1.96 -24.51
CA GLN A 249 -16.98 -3.00 -24.41
C GLN A 249 -18.38 -2.40 -24.25
N PHE A 250 -18.51 -1.27 -23.55
CA PHE A 250 -19.79 -0.62 -23.29
C PHE A 250 -20.12 0.47 -24.30
N PHE A 251 -19.11 1.12 -24.88
CA PHE A 251 -19.23 2.23 -25.81
C PHE A 251 -18.31 2.07 -27.04
N PRO A 252 -18.47 0.99 -27.85
CA PRO A 252 -17.55 0.68 -28.95
C PRO A 252 -17.59 1.70 -30.12
N ASP A 253 -18.63 2.52 -30.17
CA ASP A 253 -18.74 3.58 -31.17
C ASP A 253 -17.92 4.84 -30.77
N MET A 254 -17.43 4.88 -29.52
CA MET A 254 -16.71 6.02 -28.96
C MET A 254 -15.23 5.72 -28.68
N TYR A 255 -14.89 4.48 -28.36
CA TYR A 255 -13.52 4.09 -27.97
C TYR A 255 -13.06 2.88 -28.76
N THR A 256 -11.81 2.89 -29.21
CA THR A 256 -11.13 1.71 -29.75
C THR A 256 -10.66 0.78 -28.61
N THR A 257 -10.16 -0.41 -28.93
CA THR A 257 -9.57 -1.32 -27.95
C THR A 257 -8.31 -0.74 -27.33
N GLU A 258 -7.48 -0.07 -28.15
CA GLU A 258 -6.26 0.59 -27.73
C GLU A 258 -6.56 1.76 -26.78
N GLU A 259 -7.54 2.61 -27.12
CA GLU A 259 -7.97 3.68 -26.22
C GLU A 259 -8.52 3.11 -24.90
N SER A 260 -9.33 2.05 -24.97
CA SER A 260 -9.87 1.39 -23.77
C SER A 260 -8.80 0.69 -22.92
N ALA A 261 -7.66 0.33 -23.52
CA ALA A 261 -6.51 -0.21 -22.78
C ALA A 261 -5.72 0.88 -22.05
N GLU A 262 -5.69 2.10 -22.58
CA GLU A 262 -4.99 3.23 -21.96
C GLU A 262 -5.88 4.05 -21.02
N LEU A 263 -7.22 3.98 -21.19
CA LEU A 263 -8.19 4.80 -20.48
C LEU A 263 -9.25 3.99 -19.71
N PRO A 264 -9.79 4.58 -18.63
CA PRO A 264 -9.34 5.77 -17.91
C PRO A 264 -7.99 5.61 -17.25
N SER A 265 -7.36 6.72 -16.95
CA SER A 265 -6.11 6.73 -16.16
C SER A 265 -6.30 6.11 -14.79
N GLU A 266 -5.24 5.49 -14.27
CA GLU A 266 -5.08 5.34 -12.84
C GLU A 266 -4.65 6.69 -12.27
N GLU A 267 -5.35 7.21 -11.27
CA GLU A 267 -5.19 8.59 -10.81
C GLU A 267 -4.52 8.63 -9.42
N PHE A 268 -3.47 9.43 -9.30
CA PHE A 268 -2.77 9.69 -8.04
C PHE A 268 -3.21 11.03 -7.48
N PHE A 269 -3.80 11.02 -6.29
CA PHE A 269 -4.39 12.19 -5.65
C PHE A 269 -3.64 12.62 -4.40
N LEU A 270 -3.51 13.93 -4.21
CA LEU A 270 -3.40 14.56 -2.89
C LEU A 270 -4.83 14.68 -2.35
N ALA A 271 -5.14 13.95 -1.29
CA ALA A 271 -6.49 13.85 -0.76
C ALA A 271 -6.73 14.88 0.36
N GLU A 272 -7.09 16.12 -0.02
CA GLU A 272 -7.48 17.17 0.92
C GLU A 272 -8.94 17.00 1.36
N GLU A 273 -9.25 17.34 2.62
CA GLU A 273 -10.60 17.21 3.18
C GLU A 273 -11.66 17.92 2.34
N GLY A 274 -12.73 17.20 1.99
CA GLY A 274 -13.84 17.72 1.17
C GLY A 274 -13.62 17.60 -0.33
N SER A 275 -12.47 17.09 -0.81
CA SER A 275 -12.23 16.91 -2.24
C SER A 275 -13.18 15.89 -2.87
N ASP A 276 -13.65 16.23 -4.08
CA ASP A 276 -14.42 15.35 -4.97
C ASP A 276 -13.60 15.07 -6.23
N PHE A 277 -13.25 13.79 -6.42
CA PHE A 277 -12.44 13.34 -7.55
C PHE A 277 -13.24 12.89 -8.78
N GLY A 278 -14.58 12.97 -8.71
CA GLY A 278 -15.48 12.93 -9.85
C GLY A 278 -16.11 11.59 -10.18
N TRP A 279 -15.61 10.42 -9.71
CA TRP A 279 -16.30 9.16 -9.95
C TRP A 279 -17.72 9.19 -9.35
N PRO A 280 -18.76 8.66 -10.01
CA PRO A 280 -18.76 7.92 -11.29
C PRO A 280 -18.92 8.82 -12.52
N TYR A 281 -19.15 10.11 -12.34
CA TYR A 281 -19.53 11.04 -13.39
C TYR A 281 -18.39 11.38 -14.34
N CYS A 282 -17.17 11.34 -13.82
CA CYS A 282 -15.95 11.81 -14.49
C CYS A 282 -14.83 10.78 -14.40
N TYR A 283 -13.91 10.87 -15.33
CA TYR A 283 -12.62 10.18 -15.28
C TYR A 283 -11.52 11.05 -15.89
N TYR A 284 -10.27 10.82 -15.51
CA TYR A 284 -9.13 11.53 -16.09
C TYR A 284 -8.67 10.83 -17.36
N ASN A 285 -8.46 11.62 -18.40
CA ASN A 285 -7.93 11.19 -19.69
C ASN A 285 -6.51 11.75 -19.85
N HIS A 286 -5.46 10.96 -19.54
CA HIS A 286 -4.06 11.40 -19.61
C HIS A 286 -3.59 11.69 -21.03
N LEU A 287 -4.27 11.16 -22.05
CA LEU A 287 -3.95 11.46 -23.46
C LEU A 287 -4.40 12.88 -23.86
N GLN A 288 -5.33 13.47 -23.11
CA GLN A 288 -5.85 14.83 -23.29
C GLN A 288 -5.51 15.77 -22.14
N ASP A 289 -4.87 15.23 -21.06
CA ASP A 289 -4.48 15.97 -19.86
C ASP A 289 -5.65 16.72 -19.20
N LYS A 290 -6.79 16.04 -19.03
CA LYS A 290 -7.99 16.62 -18.40
C LYS A 290 -8.99 15.59 -17.93
N LYS A 291 -9.84 15.98 -16.97
CA LYS A 291 -11.05 15.22 -16.63
C LYS A 291 -12.12 15.39 -17.70
N VAL A 292 -12.77 14.28 -18.05
CA VAL A 292 -13.86 14.23 -19.03
C VAL A 292 -15.08 13.56 -18.44
N LEU A 293 -16.25 13.97 -18.93
CA LEU A 293 -17.54 13.38 -18.56
C LEU A 293 -17.61 11.92 -19.04
N ALA A 294 -18.00 11.04 -18.16
CA ALA A 294 -18.13 9.63 -18.50
C ALA A 294 -19.31 9.40 -19.47
N PRO A 295 -19.18 8.45 -20.39
CA PRO A 295 -20.17 8.23 -21.45
C PRO A 295 -21.55 7.87 -20.90
N GLU A 296 -21.65 7.21 -19.76
CA GLU A 296 -22.91 6.91 -19.07
C GLU A 296 -23.71 8.18 -18.70
N TYR A 297 -23.04 9.31 -18.60
CA TYR A 297 -23.61 10.62 -18.24
C TYR A 297 -23.65 11.60 -19.41
N GLY A 298 -23.50 11.08 -20.63
CA GLY A 298 -23.59 11.88 -21.87
C GLY A 298 -22.26 12.46 -22.35
N GLY A 299 -21.13 11.99 -21.81
CA GLY A 299 -19.80 12.34 -22.30
C GLY A 299 -19.53 11.78 -23.70
N ASP A 300 -18.70 12.48 -24.45
CA ASP A 300 -18.29 12.14 -25.82
C ASP A 300 -16.79 11.74 -25.93
N GLY A 301 -16.14 11.51 -24.79
CA GLY A 301 -14.71 11.20 -24.71
C GLY A 301 -13.80 12.44 -24.66
N SER A 302 -14.37 13.66 -24.81
CA SER A 302 -13.61 14.91 -24.79
C SER A 302 -14.27 16.02 -23.97
N MET A 303 -15.57 15.94 -23.74
CA MET A 303 -16.35 16.95 -22.99
C MET A 303 -15.98 16.90 -21.51
N GLN A 304 -15.66 18.04 -20.92
CA GLN A 304 -15.46 18.19 -19.46
C GLN A 304 -16.80 18.37 -18.74
N GLY A 305 -17.60 19.38 -19.13
CA GLY A 305 -18.88 19.66 -18.49
C GLY A 305 -18.77 19.84 -16.99
N ARG A 306 -19.54 19.06 -16.21
CA ARG A 306 -19.52 19.13 -14.73
C ARG A 306 -18.17 18.72 -14.12
N CYS A 307 -17.29 18.08 -14.89
CA CYS A 307 -16.00 17.59 -14.44
C CYS A 307 -14.96 18.70 -14.22
N GLU A 308 -15.20 19.92 -14.73
CA GLU A 308 -14.34 21.07 -14.52
C GLU A 308 -14.21 21.48 -13.04
N SER A 309 -15.18 21.09 -12.20
CA SER A 309 -15.18 21.42 -10.76
C SER A 309 -14.57 20.34 -9.87
N ASN A 310 -14.26 19.17 -10.42
CA ASN A 310 -13.64 18.10 -9.65
C ASN A 310 -12.13 18.29 -9.53
N ALA A 311 -11.56 17.84 -8.41
CA ALA A 311 -10.12 17.89 -8.21
C ALA A 311 -9.39 17.00 -9.21
N ASP A 312 -8.36 17.54 -9.85
CA ASP A 312 -7.49 16.79 -10.75
C ASP A 312 -6.49 15.91 -10.00
N PRO A 313 -5.99 14.83 -10.60
CA PRO A 313 -4.88 14.09 -10.04
C PRO A 313 -3.59 14.92 -10.06
N ILE A 314 -2.70 14.66 -9.11
CA ILE A 314 -1.34 15.23 -9.11
C ILE A 314 -0.42 14.50 -10.11
N MET A 315 -0.80 13.27 -10.49
CA MET A 315 -0.19 12.47 -11.54
C MET A 315 -1.20 11.44 -12.06
N ALA A 316 -1.12 11.10 -13.34
CA ALA A 316 -1.95 10.09 -13.97
C ALA A 316 -1.09 9.03 -14.67
N PHE A 317 -1.50 7.78 -14.57
CA PHE A 317 -0.85 6.65 -15.21
C PHE A 317 -1.74 6.03 -16.28
N PRO A 318 -1.19 5.28 -17.25
CA PRO A 318 -2.00 4.48 -18.17
C PRO A 318 -3.00 3.58 -17.43
N GLY A 319 -4.13 3.34 -18.06
CA GLY A 319 -5.22 2.57 -17.48
C GLY A 319 -4.89 1.11 -17.19
N HIS A 320 -5.58 0.56 -16.19
CA HIS A 320 -5.64 -0.87 -15.90
C HIS A 320 -4.32 -1.51 -15.44
N MET A 321 -3.43 -0.73 -14.84
CA MET A 321 -2.24 -1.25 -14.18
C MET A 321 -2.50 -1.71 -12.75
N ALA A 322 -3.62 -1.31 -12.16
CA ALA A 322 -4.11 -1.68 -10.83
C ALA A 322 -3.13 -1.34 -9.69
N PRO A 323 -3.06 -0.08 -9.26
CA PRO A 323 -2.22 0.35 -8.14
C PRO A 323 -2.76 -0.22 -6.82
N ASN A 324 -2.05 -1.16 -6.21
CA ASN A 324 -2.50 -1.87 -5.04
C ASN A 324 -1.90 -1.37 -3.73
N ASP A 325 -0.75 -0.71 -3.77
CA ASP A 325 -0.19 -0.07 -2.58
C ASP A 325 0.64 1.16 -2.92
N LEU A 326 0.79 2.04 -1.94
CA LEU A 326 1.52 3.31 -2.01
C LEU A 326 2.35 3.45 -0.74
N LEU A 327 3.63 3.81 -0.89
CA LEU A 327 4.55 4.06 0.21
C LEU A 327 5.38 5.31 -0.08
N PHE A 328 5.34 6.32 0.78
CA PHE A 328 6.32 7.40 0.78
C PHE A 328 7.56 6.97 1.56
N TYR A 329 8.71 7.00 0.89
CA TYR A 329 9.96 6.54 1.47
C TYR A 329 10.56 7.57 2.44
N THR A 330 10.73 7.18 3.69
CA THR A 330 11.29 8.00 4.77
C THR A 330 12.63 7.47 5.29
N GLY A 331 13.12 6.36 4.70
CA GLY A 331 14.37 5.71 5.10
C GLY A 331 15.63 6.46 4.67
N GLU A 332 16.75 6.08 5.27
CA GLU A 332 18.06 6.67 4.99
C GLU A 332 18.97 5.75 4.14
N GLN A 333 18.54 4.51 3.87
CA GLN A 333 19.37 3.52 3.18
C GLN A 333 19.49 3.81 1.68
N PHE A 334 18.39 4.23 1.03
CA PHE A 334 18.37 4.49 -0.40
C PHE A 334 19.05 5.82 -0.75
N PRO A 335 19.62 5.95 -1.97
CA PRO A 335 20.19 7.21 -2.44
C PRO A 335 19.23 8.39 -2.32
N GLU A 336 19.80 9.60 -2.16
CA GLU A 336 19.07 10.85 -1.91
C GLU A 336 17.88 11.10 -2.84
N ARG A 337 18.00 10.68 -4.12
CA ARG A 337 16.93 10.86 -5.11
C ARG A 337 15.63 10.12 -4.79
N TYR A 338 15.70 9.08 -3.94
CA TYR A 338 14.52 8.29 -3.52
C TYR A 338 13.87 8.81 -2.24
N LYS A 339 14.56 9.65 -1.48
CA LYS A 339 14.05 10.19 -0.23
C LYS A 339 12.84 11.07 -0.46
N ASN A 340 11.83 10.89 0.38
CA ASN A 340 10.54 11.59 0.32
C ASN A 340 9.72 11.36 -0.97
N GLY A 341 10.17 10.50 -1.88
CA GLY A 341 9.42 10.06 -3.04
C GLY A 341 8.46 8.92 -2.73
N ALA A 342 7.58 8.60 -3.68
CA ALA A 342 6.55 7.59 -3.55
C ALA A 342 6.89 6.33 -4.35
N PHE A 343 6.79 5.15 -3.72
CA PHE A 343 6.74 3.86 -4.39
C PHE A 343 5.30 3.41 -4.54
N ILE A 344 4.94 2.87 -5.73
CA ILE A 344 3.59 2.37 -6.02
C ILE A 344 3.71 0.97 -6.61
N ALA A 345 3.02 -0.01 -6.00
CA ALA A 345 2.93 -1.36 -6.51
C ALA A 345 1.77 -1.48 -7.51
N PHE A 346 2.10 -1.69 -8.78
CA PHE A 346 1.13 -1.94 -9.85
C PHE A 346 0.95 -3.44 -10.06
N HIS A 347 -0.16 -3.95 -9.56
CA HIS A 347 -0.51 -5.37 -9.54
C HIS A 347 -0.82 -5.97 -10.91
N GLY A 348 -1.17 -5.14 -11.88
CA GLY A 348 -1.68 -5.57 -13.18
C GLY A 348 -3.12 -6.08 -13.13
N SER A 349 -3.80 -6.02 -14.28
CA SER A 349 -5.18 -6.48 -14.42
C SER A 349 -5.38 -7.23 -15.74
N TRP A 350 -6.61 -7.64 -16.03
CA TRP A 350 -7.00 -8.25 -17.31
C TRP A 350 -7.75 -7.27 -18.23
N ASN A 351 -7.97 -6.03 -17.78
CA ASN A 351 -8.88 -5.09 -18.43
C ASN A 351 -8.30 -4.41 -19.69
N ARG A 352 -7.03 -4.62 -19.99
CA ARG A 352 -6.42 -4.14 -21.21
C ARG A 352 -6.72 -5.02 -22.43
N ALA A 353 -7.22 -6.24 -22.23
CA ALA A 353 -7.51 -7.17 -23.33
C ALA A 353 -8.43 -6.54 -24.40
N PRO A 354 -8.15 -6.75 -25.72
CA PRO A 354 -7.20 -7.72 -26.28
C PRO A 354 -5.74 -7.28 -26.29
N GLU A 355 -5.45 -6.03 -25.91
CA GLU A 355 -4.08 -5.52 -25.83
C GLU A 355 -3.29 -6.21 -24.69
N PRO A 356 -1.95 -6.27 -24.77
CA PRO A 356 -1.12 -6.80 -23.69
C PRO A 356 -1.37 -6.09 -22.37
N GLN A 357 -1.35 -6.85 -21.27
CA GLN A 357 -1.53 -6.31 -19.94
C GLN A 357 -0.29 -5.50 -19.53
N LYS A 358 -0.48 -4.51 -18.64
CA LYS A 358 0.57 -3.69 -18.03
C LYS A 358 0.43 -3.68 -16.51
N GLY A 359 1.44 -3.17 -15.82
CA GLY A 359 1.62 -3.30 -14.39
C GLY A 359 2.62 -4.41 -14.12
N TYR A 360 2.45 -5.15 -13.02
CA TYR A 360 3.36 -6.21 -12.56
C TYR A 360 4.75 -5.69 -12.22
N PHE A 361 4.82 -4.45 -11.72
CA PHE A 361 6.06 -3.76 -11.34
C PHE A 361 5.80 -2.80 -10.17
N VAL A 362 6.88 -2.36 -9.56
CA VAL A 362 6.87 -1.23 -8.62
C VAL A 362 7.48 -0.02 -9.33
N VAL A 363 6.81 1.12 -9.24
CA VAL A 363 7.33 2.39 -9.77
C VAL A 363 7.79 3.30 -8.64
N PHE A 364 8.64 4.25 -8.99
CA PHE A 364 9.04 5.37 -8.16
C PHE A 364 8.58 6.68 -8.79
N VAL A 365 8.05 7.57 -7.95
CA VAL A 365 7.67 8.95 -8.31
C VAL A 365 8.47 9.90 -7.42
N PRO A 366 9.33 10.77 -8.00
CA PRO A 366 10.05 11.77 -7.21
C PRO A 366 9.12 12.89 -6.74
N PHE A 367 9.33 13.39 -5.53
CA PHE A 367 8.54 14.46 -4.93
C PHE A 367 9.41 15.63 -4.47
N ASP A 368 8.84 16.85 -4.54
CA ASP A 368 9.31 18.05 -3.86
C ASP A 368 8.13 18.64 -3.06
N GLY A 369 8.22 18.56 -1.75
CA GLY A 369 7.12 18.89 -0.85
C GLY A 369 5.90 18.01 -1.10
N LYS A 370 4.76 18.60 -1.46
CA LYS A 370 3.48 17.90 -1.65
C LYS A 370 3.25 17.34 -3.06
N TYR A 371 4.09 17.67 -4.03
CA TYR A 371 3.82 17.37 -5.44
C TYR A 371 4.96 16.60 -6.10
N PRO A 372 4.62 15.77 -7.12
CA PRO A 372 5.62 15.15 -7.96
C PRO A 372 6.57 16.20 -8.57
N SER A 373 7.87 15.92 -8.56
CA SER A 373 8.91 16.81 -9.11
C SER A 373 9.49 16.32 -10.44
N GLY A 374 8.98 15.22 -10.96
CA GLY A 374 9.38 14.62 -12.23
C GLY A 374 8.45 13.47 -12.63
N ASP A 375 8.76 12.87 -13.78
CA ASP A 375 8.04 11.69 -14.27
C ASP A 375 8.27 10.47 -13.38
N TRP A 376 7.31 9.54 -13.39
CA TRP A 376 7.48 8.24 -12.74
C TRP A 376 8.43 7.34 -13.55
N GLU A 377 9.10 6.44 -12.85
CA GLU A 377 10.00 5.44 -13.44
C GLU A 377 9.70 4.05 -12.88
N VAL A 378 9.97 2.99 -13.66
CA VAL A 378 9.94 1.62 -13.15
C VAL A 378 11.14 1.42 -12.23
N PHE A 379 10.88 1.07 -10.96
CA PHE A 379 11.90 0.83 -9.95
C PHE A 379 12.24 -0.67 -9.81
N ALA A 380 11.22 -1.53 -9.76
CA ALA A 380 11.43 -2.98 -9.70
C ALA A 380 10.47 -3.67 -10.66
N GLU A 381 11.00 -4.54 -11.50
CA GLU A 381 10.25 -5.37 -12.45
C GLU A 381 10.76 -6.81 -12.45
N GLY A 382 10.21 -7.67 -13.30
CA GLY A 382 10.56 -9.11 -13.32
C GLY A 382 9.55 -9.98 -12.56
N PHE A 383 8.66 -9.41 -11.76
CA PHE A 383 7.66 -10.18 -10.98
C PHE A 383 6.85 -11.16 -11.83
N ALA A 384 6.47 -10.76 -13.04
CA ALA A 384 5.66 -11.62 -13.92
C ALA A 384 6.39 -12.83 -14.48
N GLY A 385 7.73 -12.87 -14.44
CA GLY A 385 8.52 -13.96 -15.02
C GLY A 385 8.50 -14.03 -16.55
N THR A 386 7.80 -13.10 -17.21
CA THR A 386 7.66 -12.99 -18.68
C THR A 386 7.51 -11.53 -19.12
N GLU A 387 7.99 -11.22 -20.33
CA GLU A 387 7.89 -9.87 -20.91
C GLU A 387 6.50 -9.56 -21.47
N VAL A 388 5.78 -10.56 -21.96
CA VAL A 388 4.47 -10.38 -22.60
C VAL A 388 3.40 -11.08 -21.79
N ILE A 389 2.46 -10.29 -21.28
CA ILE A 389 1.36 -10.77 -20.45
C ILE A 389 0.06 -10.54 -21.21
N ASN A 390 -0.57 -11.61 -21.70
CA ASN A 390 -1.87 -11.55 -22.37
C ASN A 390 -3.02 -11.81 -21.38
N SER A 391 -2.75 -12.54 -20.33
CA SER A 391 -3.67 -12.90 -19.26
C SER A 391 -2.99 -12.77 -17.90
N THR A 392 -3.74 -12.47 -16.87
CA THR A 392 -3.22 -12.46 -15.48
C THR A 392 -2.63 -13.79 -15.02
N ARG A 393 -2.96 -14.89 -15.73
CA ARG A 393 -2.43 -16.23 -15.47
C ARG A 393 -1.02 -16.44 -16.01
N ASP A 394 -0.57 -15.57 -16.90
CA ASP A 394 0.78 -15.64 -17.47
C ASP A 394 1.82 -15.11 -16.47
N ALA A 395 1.37 -14.30 -15.51
CA ALA A 395 2.24 -13.73 -14.50
C ALA A 395 2.50 -14.72 -13.36
N GLU A 396 3.79 -14.98 -13.09
CA GLU A 396 4.24 -15.80 -11.98
C GLU A 396 3.89 -15.14 -10.65
N TYR A 397 4.28 -13.88 -10.49
CA TYR A 397 3.98 -13.07 -9.31
C TYR A 397 3.36 -11.73 -9.68
N ARG A 398 2.64 -11.14 -8.72
CA ARG A 398 1.91 -9.88 -8.88
C ARG A 398 2.12 -9.00 -7.65
N PRO A 399 2.98 -7.95 -7.69
CA PRO A 399 3.27 -7.11 -6.53
C PRO A 399 1.98 -6.47 -6.01
N CYS A 400 1.79 -6.49 -4.70
CA CYS A 400 0.53 -6.06 -4.10
C CYS A 400 0.73 -5.11 -2.92
N GLY A 401 1.57 -5.46 -1.94
CA GLY A 401 1.82 -4.66 -0.75
C GLY A 401 3.26 -4.17 -0.69
N LEU A 402 3.46 -3.00 -0.08
CA LEU A 402 4.74 -2.35 0.13
C LEU A 402 4.90 -2.00 1.62
N ALA A 403 6.10 -2.20 2.15
CA ALA A 403 6.45 -1.69 3.48
C ALA A 403 7.91 -1.26 3.54
N GLN A 404 8.24 -0.32 4.42
CA GLN A 404 9.61 0.07 4.73
C GLN A 404 10.06 -0.63 5.99
N GLY A 405 11.21 -1.29 5.94
CA GLY A 405 11.84 -1.85 7.12
C GLY A 405 12.56 -0.80 7.98
N PRO A 406 12.88 -1.14 9.23
CA PRO A 406 13.55 -0.22 10.15
C PRO A 406 14.96 0.20 9.69
N ASP A 407 15.59 -0.58 8.83
CA ASP A 407 16.88 -0.28 8.21
C ASP A 407 16.76 0.54 6.91
N GLY A 408 15.53 0.86 6.47
CA GLY A 408 15.25 1.55 5.21
C GLY A 408 15.12 0.64 4.00
N SER A 409 15.15 -0.69 4.13
CA SER A 409 14.84 -1.61 3.04
C SER A 409 13.38 -1.48 2.61
N LEU A 410 13.09 -1.72 1.33
CA LEU A 410 11.74 -1.81 0.80
C LEU A 410 11.31 -3.27 0.72
N PHE A 411 10.17 -3.61 1.33
CA PHE A 411 9.55 -4.92 1.23
C PHE A 411 8.41 -4.89 0.22
N VAL A 412 8.31 -5.96 -0.57
CA VAL A 412 7.24 -6.16 -1.56
C VAL A 412 6.65 -7.54 -1.39
N VAL A 413 5.32 -7.65 -1.26
CA VAL A 413 4.64 -8.95 -1.21
C VAL A 413 3.80 -9.19 -2.46
N ASP A 414 3.84 -10.45 -2.94
CA ASP A 414 3.01 -10.96 -4.03
C ASP A 414 1.62 -11.42 -3.56
N SER A 415 0.65 -11.32 -4.45
CA SER A 415 -0.74 -11.72 -4.19
C SER A 415 -1.14 -13.11 -4.72
N ASN A 416 -0.28 -13.79 -5.44
CA ASN A 416 -0.54 -15.15 -5.93
C ASN A 416 -0.25 -16.19 -4.84
N ASP A 417 1.02 -16.24 -4.40
CA ASP A 417 1.52 -17.23 -3.44
C ASP A 417 2.13 -16.60 -2.18
N GLY A 418 2.22 -15.27 -2.14
CA GLY A 418 2.73 -14.51 -0.98
C GLY A 418 4.24 -14.49 -0.88
N LYS A 419 4.96 -14.69 -1.98
CA LYS A 419 6.38 -14.45 -2.02
C LYS A 419 6.69 -13.02 -1.60
N THR A 420 7.62 -12.86 -0.69
CA THR A 420 7.98 -11.56 -0.15
C THR A 420 9.45 -11.29 -0.40
N TRP A 421 9.73 -10.16 -1.05
CA TRP A 421 11.09 -9.68 -1.31
C TRP A 421 11.45 -8.56 -0.36
N ARG A 422 12.75 -8.48 -0.04
CA ARG A 422 13.39 -7.34 0.60
C ARG A 422 14.40 -6.74 -0.37
N ILE A 423 14.16 -5.49 -0.76
CA ILE A 423 15.02 -4.72 -1.67
C ILE A 423 15.84 -3.76 -0.83
N PHE A 424 17.15 -3.72 -1.02
CA PHE A 424 18.07 -2.89 -0.27
C PHE A 424 19.16 -2.32 -1.18
N TYR A 425 19.77 -1.22 -0.75
CA TYR A 425 20.85 -0.57 -1.48
C TYR A 425 22.18 -1.03 -0.94
N ASN A 426 23.08 -1.47 -1.83
CA ASN A 426 24.45 -1.86 -1.48
C ASN A 426 25.27 -0.61 -1.27
N GLN A 427 25.70 -0.35 -0.03
CA GLN A 427 26.60 0.76 0.32
C GLN A 427 28.04 0.48 -0.06
#